data_4912ac72adbf2329b70c6c5bae7f4bcc
#
_entry.id   4912ac72adbf2329b70c6c5bae7f4bcc
#
_cell.length_a   1.000
_cell.length_b   1.000
_cell.length_c   1.000
_cell.angle_alpha   90.00
_cell.angle_beta   90.00
_cell.angle_gamma   90.00
#
_symmetry.space_group_name_H-M   'P 1'
#
loop_
_entity.id
_entity.type
_entity.pdbx_description
1 polymer ?
#
loop_
_entity_poly.entity_id
_entity_poly.type
_entity_poly.pdbx_seq_one_letter_code
_entity_poly.pdbx_strand_id
1 'polypeptide(L)' 'NLFAQSSGIKMQANQGKVEVQAQNDELQLNALKDATLTSSAGKITIAAKEEILITCKGAYIKLSNGEVEIGSPKVVRVRA' A
#
# COMPACT_ATOMS: atom_id res chain seq x y z
N ASN A 1 -17.66 7.25 14.05
CA ASN A 1 -17.20 7.43 12.67
C ASN A 1 -16.56 8.79 12.46
N LEU A 2 -15.52 8.82 11.67
CA LEU A 2 -14.85 10.04 11.30
C LEU A 2 -15.14 10.32 9.82
N PHE A 3 -15.71 11.51 9.56
CA PHE A 3 -16.28 11.77 8.25
C PHE A 3 -16.03 13.23 7.83
N ALA A 4 -15.58 13.43 6.59
CA ALA A 4 -15.40 14.76 6.03
C ALA A 4 -15.94 14.78 4.61
N GLN A 5 -16.85 15.70 4.31
CA GLN A 5 -17.49 15.76 2.99
C GLN A 5 -16.80 16.67 2.01
N SER A 6 -16.33 17.83 2.44
CA SER A 6 -15.82 18.82 1.48
C SER A 6 -14.44 19.36 1.81
N SER A 7 -13.92 19.12 3.02
CA SER A 7 -12.63 19.69 3.41
C SER A 7 -11.52 18.64 3.45
N GLY A 8 -11.75 17.55 4.08
CA GLY A 8 -10.74 16.53 4.25
C GLY A 8 -10.46 16.26 5.72
N ILE A 9 -9.63 15.28 5.93
CA ILE A 9 -9.23 14.86 7.26
C ILE A 9 -7.70 14.86 7.30
N LYS A 10 -7.14 15.49 8.32
CA LYS A 10 -5.70 15.54 8.50
C LYS A 10 -5.35 14.94 9.85
N MET A 11 -4.42 14.01 9.84
CA MET A 11 -3.94 13.36 11.05
C MET A 11 -2.44 13.53 11.17
N GLN A 12 -1.99 14.10 12.30
CA GLN A 12 -0.57 14.36 12.52
C GLN A 12 -0.17 13.97 13.93
N ALA A 13 1.01 13.39 14.06
CA ALA A 13 1.65 13.18 15.35
C ALA A 13 3.04 13.79 15.28
N ASN A 14 3.27 14.84 16.08
CA ASN A 14 4.51 15.60 16.02
C ASN A 14 5.69 14.87 16.64
N GLN A 15 5.46 14.14 17.72
CA GLN A 15 6.57 13.49 18.45
C GLN A 15 6.30 12.02 18.72
N GLY A 16 5.10 11.57 18.53
CA GLY A 16 4.74 10.18 18.71
C GLY A 16 4.47 9.51 17.38
N LYS A 17 3.65 8.49 17.42
CA LYS A 17 3.28 7.77 16.20
C LYS A 17 1.77 7.77 16.01
N VAL A 18 1.36 7.56 14.78
CA VAL A 18 -0.04 7.30 14.44
C VAL A 18 -0.18 5.81 14.17
N GLU A 19 -1.09 5.16 14.88
CA GLU A 19 -1.38 3.75 14.67
C GLU A 19 -2.80 3.58 14.17
N VAL A 20 -2.96 2.77 13.14
CA VAL A 20 -4.28 2.38 12.62
C VAL A 20 -4.30 0.86 12.57
N GLN A 21 -5.22 0.25 13.30
CA GLN A 21 -5.32 -1.20 13.39
C GLN A 21 -6.75 -1.68 13.19
N ALA A 22 -6.94 -2.72 12.40
CA ALA A 22 -8.17 -3.48 12.35
C ALA A 22 -7.84 -4.86 12.91
N GLN A 23 -8.20 -5.12 14.16
CA GLN A 23 -7.70 -6.30 14.86
C GLN A 23 -8.41 -7.58 14.51
N ASN A 24 -9.69 -7.52 14.19
CA ASN A 24 -10.50 -8.70 13.91
C ASN A 24 -11.12 -8.70 12.52
N ASP A 25 -10.78 -7.71 11.69
CA ASP A 25 -11.36 -7.59 10.37
C ASP A 25 -10.34 -6.91 9.46
N GLU A 26 -10.76 -6.47 8.30
CA GLU A 26 -9.83 -5.92 7.31
C GLU A 26 -9.75 -4.40 7.37
N LEU A 27 -8.66 -3.87 6.85
CA LEU A 27 -8.42 -2.44 6.70
C LEU A 27 -8.37 -2.13 5.21
N GLN A 28 -9.16 -1.14 4.78
CA GLN A 28 -9.20 -0.72 3.38
C GLN A 28 -8.89 0.77 3.26
N LEU A 29 -8.05 1.11 2.29
CA LEU A 29 -7.71 2.49 1.97
C LEU A 29 -7.92 2.68 0.47
N ASN A 30 -8.82 3.60 0.12
CA ASN A 30 -9.16 3.84 -1.28
C ASN A 30 -9.10 5.33 -1.60
N ALA A 31 -8.55 5.65 -2.77
CA ALA A 31 -8.52 7.01 -3.27
C ALA A 31 -9.04 7.01 -4.70
N LEU A 32 -9.89 7.98 -5.02
CA LEU A 32 -10.41 8.11 -6.38
C LEU A 32 -9.32 8.55 -7.35
N LYS A 33 -8.45 9.44 -6.90
CA LYS A 33 -7.38 9.95 -7.76
C LYS A 33 -6.05 9.31 -7.38
N ASP A 34 -5.22 10.01 -6.65
CA ASP A 34 -3.89 9.52 -6.32
C ASP A 34 -3.80 9.10 -4.86
N ALA A 35 -3.05 8.05 -4.60
CA ALA A 35 -2.71 7.65 -3.25
C ALA A 35 -1.19 7.69 -3.11
N THR A 36 -0.71 8.34 -2.07
CA THR A 36 0.72 8.53 -1.84
C THR A 36 1.11 8.00 -0.47
N LEU A 37 2.13 7.17 -0.44
CA LEU A 37 2.69 6.66 0.80
C LEU A 37 4.20 6.90 0.75
N THR A 38 4.72 7.71 1.66
CA THR A 38 6.10 8.16 1.62
C THR A 38 6.76 8.05 2.99
N SER A 39 7.99 7.58 3.02
CA SER A 39 8.85 7.64 4.20
C SER A 39 10.07 8.47 3.83
N SER A 40 10.24 9.63 4.48
CA SER A 40 11.25 10.60 4.06
C SER A 40 12.63 10.30 4.59
N ALA A 41 12.75 9.61 5.71
CA ALA A 41 14.04 9.42 6.37
C ALA A 41 14.29 7.98 6.79
N GLY A 42 13.38 7.09 6.55
CA GLY A 42 13.52 5.70 6.97
C GLY A 42 13.09 4.77 5.87
N LYS A 43 12.32 3.76 6.21
CA LYS A 43 11.94 2.73 5.25
C LYS A 43 10.45 2.46 5.32
N ILE A 44 9.94 1.81 4.29
CA ILE A 44 8.56 1.33 4.24
C ILE A 44 8.62 -0.20 4.28
N THR A 45 7.87 -0.79 5.20
CA THR A 45 7.77 -2.24 5.33
C THR A 45 6.35 -2.66 5.01
N ILE A 46 6.21 -3.56 4.05
CA ILE A 46 4.93 -4.16 3.68
C ILE A 46 5.07 -5.65 3.88
N ALA A 47 4.29 -6.23 4.78
CA ALA A 47 4.41 -7.63 5.12
C ALA A 47 3.03 -8.28 5.19
N ALA A 48 2.91 -9.47 4.68
CA ALA A 48 1.68 -10.25 4.75
C ALA A 48 2.02 -11.71 5.03
N LYS A 49 1.09 -12.40 5.66
CA LYS A 49 1.31 -13.81 5.96
C LYS A 49 1.17 -14.68 4.72
N GLU A 50 0.24 -14.34 3.84
CA GLU A 50 -0.06 -15.20 2.69
C GLU A 50 0.42 -14.63 1.37
N GLU A 51 0.05 -13.39 1.07
CA GLU A 51 0.33 -12.86 -0.26
C GLU A 51 0.38 -11.35 -0.27
N ILE A 52 1.31 -10.78 -1.06
CA ILE A 52 1.33 -9.36 -1.40
C ILE A 52 1.22 -9.26 -2.92
N LEU A 53 0.24 -8.48 -3.40
CA LEU A 53 0.02 -8.29 -4.82
C LEU A 53 0.03 -6.81 -5.15
N ILE A 54 0.91 -6.42 -6.08
CA ILE A 54 0.99 -5.07 -6.62
C ILE A 54 0.67 -5.15 -8.09
N THR A 55 -0.39 -4.47 -8.54
CA THR A 55 -0.88 -4.68 -9.90
C THR A 55 -1.33 -3.38 -10.55
N CYS A 56 -1.19 -3.32 -11.86
CA CYS A 56 -1.64 -2.20 -12.68
C CYS A 56 -1.86 -2.69 -14.11
N LYS A 57 -3.08 -2.59 -14.60
CA LYS A 57 -3.45 -2.92 -16.00
C LYS A 57 -2.91 -4.27 -16.46
N GLY A 58 -3.02 -5.29 -15.62
CA GLY A 58 -2.58 -6.62 -15.97
C GLY A 58 -1.12 -6.94 -15.68
N ALA A 59 -0.29 -5.93 -15.44
CA ALA A 59 1.08 -6.14 -14.98
C ALA A 59 1.08 -6.28 -13.46
N TYR A 60 1.93 -7.14 -12.93
CA TYR A 60 1.90 -7.38 -11.49
C TYR A 60 3.22 -7.88 -10.95
N ILE A 61 3.38 -7.66 -9.66
CA ILE A 61 4.42 -8.29 -8.84
C ILE A 61 3.70 -8.99 -7.70
N LYS A 62 3.93 -10.28 -7.56
CA LYS A 62 3.27 -11.08 -6.55
C LYS A 62 4.31 -11.81 -5.70
N LEU A 63 4.16 -11.71 -4.39
CA LEU A 63 4.98 -12.43 -3.43
C LEU A 63 4.08 -13.41 -2.70
N SER A 64 4.35 -14.71 -2.84
CA SER A 64 3.49 -15.75 -2.30
C SER A 64 4.27 -17.04 -2.19
N ASN A 65 4.10 -17.79 -1.11
CA ASN A 65 4.74 -19.08 -0.90
C ASN A 65 6.27 -19.05 -1.05
N GLY A 66 6.90 -17.96 -0.61
CA GLY A 66 8.35 -17.83 -0.73
C GLY A 66 8.85 -17.52 -2.13
N GLU A 67 7.94 -17.22 -3.05
CA GLU A 67 8.29 -16.93 -4.45
C GLU A 67 7.98 -15.50 -4.82
N VAL A 68 8.72 -14.97 -5.78
CA VAL A 68 8.45 -13.68 -6.39
C VAL A 68 8.06 -13.95 -7.84
N GLU A 69 6.87 -13.49 -8.23
CA GLU A 69 6.39 -13.67 -9.58
C GLU A 69 6.16 -12.30 -10.20
N ILE A 70 6.70 -12.09 -11.39
CA ILE A 70 6.53 -10.84 -12.13
C ILE A 70 5.88 -11.18 -13.45
N GLY A 71 4.75 -10.58 -13.73
CA GLY A 71 3.99 -10.86 -14.94
C GLY A 71 3.54 -9.62 -15.66
N SER A 72 3.35 -9.72 -16.97
CA SER A 72 2.95 -8.60 -17.78
C SER A 72 2.33 -9.12 -19.07
N PRO A 73 1.24 -8.49 -19.55
CA PRO A 73 0.69 -8.87 -20.86
C PRO A 73 1.56 -8.41 -22.03
N LYS A 74 2.51 -7.54 -21.81
CA LYS A 74 3.37 -7.04 -22.87
C LYS A 74 4.83 -7.37 -22.59
N VAL A 75 5.51 -6.51 -21.86
CA VAL A 75 6.96 -6.61 -21.67
C VAL A 75 7.33 -6.36 -20.22
N VAL A 76 8.25 -7.14 -19.70
CA VAL A 76 8.92 -6.86 -18.43
C VAL A 76 10.28 -6.28 -18.73
N ARG A 77 10.56 -5.08 -18.24
CA ARG A 77 11.84 -4.40 -18.45
C ARG A 77 12.60 -4.32 -17.14
N VAL A 78 13.82 -4.80 -17.19
CA VAL A 78 14.75 -4.70 -16.07
C VAL A 78 15.95 -3.89 -16.56
N ARG A 79 16.22 -2.78 -15.91
CA ARG A 79 17.30 -1.88 -16.31
C ARG A 79 18.28 -1.67 -15.17
N ALA A 80 19.54 -1.62 -15.53
CA ALA A 80 20.60 -1.35 -14.58
C ALA A 80 20.96 0.14 -14.55
#